data_d55e7d5816cd45fbfadec579af202617
#
_entry.id   d55e7d5816cd45fbfadec579af202617
#
_cell.length_a   1.000
_cell.length_b   1.000
_cell.length_c   1.000
_cell.angle_alpha   90.00
_cell.angle_beta   90.00
_cell.angle_gamma   90.00
#
_symmetry.space_group_name_H-M   'P 1'
#
loop_
_entity.id
_entity.type
_entity.pdbx_description
1 polymer ?
#
loop_
_entity_poly.entity_id
_entity_poly.type
_entity_poly.pdbx_seq_one_letter_code
_entity_poly.pdbx_strand_id
1 'polypeptide(L)'
;GLKVIQPDLKELRSEVITLPFIDVDNAKIRAIYEDHNQNLWIGCYHRGMVMVSKESTPFHFWSVPTREYPQAGVITALYKDDDGHIVSGVEGEGVFKITSEGNITDHLFSGKTVSSIYKDYSGNLWFGGYYSGLYMQDAKGNVRFMLPEIKLKDIKKITGDDKGNLYLSLFGSGFIRYHLPTQTVTEYQSSSGGLRNNWIYTLLLDSRERLWIGHCNGVDYFDPVTEKFTPVLSQSLGNFITYSLLEDVRGNIWAGTNKGLMCYHPGTKEFHYYDEEDGLSNNFVYGLAEDERGNIWCSTLKGINLIKVAENKIASYYSERGLVDNEYTIGASYQSMNGLIYLGGVKGITTFHPDSVTAQKGKSTVILSNLYLGGEAVTAKSKSGGKPILDTFVTRAD
;
A
#
# COMPACT_ATOMS: atom_id res chain seq x y z
N GLY A 1 -12.67 4.15 30.99
CA GLY A 1 -12.27 3.09 30.09
C GLY A 1 -13.43 2.17 29.71
N LEU A 2 -13.23 1.35 28.71
CA LEU A 2 -14.21 0.34 28.28
C LEU A 2 -13.65 -1.05 28.63
N LYS A 3 -14.46 -1.85 29.32
CA LYS A 3 -14.10 -3.23 29.66
C LYS A 3 -15.20 -4.17 29.24
N VAL A 4 -14.84 -5.30 28.64
CA VAL A 4 -15.75 -6.42 28.40
C VAL A 4 -15.69 -7.34 29.60
N ILE A 5 -16.83 -7.66 30.16
CA ILE A 5 -16.95 -8.65 31.21
C ILE A 5 -17.57 -9.89 30.59
N GLN A 6 -16.79 -10.97 30.54
CA GLN A 6 -17.33 -12.27 30.13
C GLN A 6 -18.05 -12.86 31.34
N PRO A 7 -19.33 -13.20 31.24
CA PRO A 7 -20.08 -13.84 32.35
C PRO A 7 -19.72 -15.32 32.42
N ASP A 8 -18.56 -15.62 32.96
CA ASP A 8 -18.31 -17.00 33.42
C ASP A 8 -18.78 -17.14 34.85
N LEU A 9 -19.58 -18.17 35.10
CA LEU A 9 -20.30 -18.38 36.38
C LEU A 9 -19.40 -18.54 37.59
N LYS A 10 -18.07 -18.54 37.43
CA LYS A 10 -17.09 -18.76 38.52
C LYS A 10 -16.07 -17.63 38.71
N GLU A 11 -15.78 -16.82 37.70
CA GLU A 11 -14.84 -15.68 37.77
C GLU A 11 -15.22 -14.61 36.77
N LEU A 12 -15.30 -13.34 37.22
CA LEU A 12 -15.46 -12.17 36.35
C LEU A 12 -14.09 -11.88 35.69
N ARG A 13 -13.89 -12.32 34.46
CA ARG A 13 -12.74 -11.91 33.64
C ARG A 13 -13.07 -10.63 32.90
N SER A 14 -12.28 -9.59 33.11
CA SER A 14 -12.39 -8.34 32.34
C SER A 14 -11.26 -8.26 31.34
N GLU A 15 -11.60 -8.12 30.06
CA GLU A 15 -10.65 -7.79 28.99
C GLU A 15 -10.73 -6.31 28.68
N VAL A 16 -9.56 -5.66 28.52
CA VAL A 16 -9.47 -4.27 28.08
C VAL A 16 -9.61 -4.24 26.56
N ILE A 17 -10.58 -3.49 26.05
CA ILE A 17 -10.68 -3.28 24.59
C ILE A 17 -9.70 -2.19 24.21
N THR A 18 -8.69 -2.53 23.44
CA THR A 18 -7.80 -1.55 22.81
C THR A 18 -8.35 -1.21 21.45
N LEU A 19 -8.65 0.07 21.20
CA LEU A 19 -9.11 0.57 19.91
C LEU A 19 -7.99 1.39 19.26
N PRO A 20 -7.67 1.19 17.97
CA PRO A 20 -6.45 1.75 17.36
C PRO A 20 -6.43 3.28 17.26
N PHE A 21 -7.53 3.99 17.52
CA PHE A 21 -7.61 5.45 17.33
C PHE A 21 -8.08 6.24 18.54
N ILE A 22 -8.53 5.57 19.58
CA ILE A 22 -8.99 6.22 20.80
C ILE A 22 -8.38 5.50 21.99
N ASP A 23 -7.67 6.26 22.80
CA ASP A 23 -7.34 5.84 24.14
C ASP A 23 -8.64 5.69 24.95
N VAL A 24 -9.25 4.50 24.83
CA VAL A 24 -10.51 4.17 25.51
C VAL A 24 -10.35 4.14 27.02
N ASP A 25 -9.13 3.97 27.55
CA ASP A 25 -8.87 3.96 28.99
C ASP A 25 -9.06 5.35 29.60
N ASN A 26 -8.73 6.40 28.86
CA ASN A 26 -8.87 7.79 29.26
C ASN A 26 -10.07 8.51 28.60
N ALA A 27 -10.81 7.84 27.73
CA ALA A 27 -12.00 8.44 27.09
C ALA A 27 -13.19 8.46 28.05
N LYS A 28 -13.92 9.59 28.08
CA LYS A 28 -15.22 9.68 28.75
C LYS A 28 -16.30 9.11 27.84
N ILE A 29 -16.65 7.84 28.01
CA ILE A 29 -17.70 7.18 27.25
C ILE A 29 -19.06 7.67 27.73
N ARG A 30 -19.95 8.08 26.82
CA ARG A 30 -21.27 8.63 27.06
C ARG A 30 -22.41 7.73 26.63
N ALA A 31 -22.19 6.95 25.58
CA ALA A 31 -23.17 6.03 25.05
C ALA A 31 -22.50 4.82 24.44
N ILE A 32 -23.13 3.66 24.55
CA ILE A 32 -22.79 2.42 23.88
C ILE A 32 -24.10 1.91 23.28
N TYR A 33 -24.06 1.57 21.99
CA TYR A 33 -25.22 1.08 21.25
C TYR A 33 -24.81 -0.09 20.36
N GLU A 34 -25.55 -1.18 20.38
CA GLU A 34 -25.39 -2.30 19.46
C GLU A 34 -26.45 -2.18 18.36
N ASP A 35 -25.99 -2.15 17.10
CA ASP A 35 -26.90 -2.09 15.95
C ASP A 35 -27.44 -3.48 15.55
N HIS A 36 -28.34 -3.53 14.59
CA HIS A 36 -28.94 -4.80 14.13
C HIS A 36 -27.94 -5.74 13.43
N ASN A 37 -26.79 -5.24 12.99
CA ASN A 37 -25.67 -6.04 12.47
C ASN A 37 -24.71 -6.48 13.60
N GLN A 38 -25.07 -6.17 14.85
CA GLN A 38 -24.29 -6.45 16.06
C GLN A 38 -22.93 -5.70 16.09
N ASN A 39 -22.85 -4.58 15.38
CA ASN A 39 -21.74 -3.64 15.55
C ASN A 39 -21.93 -2.82 16.81
N LEU A 40 -20.85 -2.61 17.56
CA LEU A 40 -20.89 -1.81 18.77
C LEU A 40 -20.50 -0.37 18.49
N TRP A 41 -21.39 0.58 18.71
CA TRP A 41 -21.17 2.00 18.57
C TRP A 41 -20.86 2.63 19.92
N ILE A 42 -19.72 3.33 20.04
CA ILE A 42 -19.21 3.90 21.28
C ILE A 42 -19.09 5.40 21.09
N GLY A 43 -19.95 6.15 21.79
CA GLY A 43 -19.92 7.62 21.80
C GLY A 43 -18.96 8.15 22.87
N CYS A 44 -17.91 8.88 22.45
CA CYS A 44 -16.90 9.45 23.32
C CYS A 44 -17.07 10.97 23.44
N TYR A 45 -17.08 11.50 24.66
CA TYR A 45 -17.24 12.92 24.93
C TYR A 45 -16.10 13.74 24.32
N HIS A 46 -16.42 14.72 23.45
CA HIS A 46 -15.48 15.56 22.69
C HIS A 46 -14.49 14.81 21.77
N ARG A 47 -14.69 13.51 21.53
CA ARG A 47 -13.80 12.71 20.66
C ARG A 47 -14.55 11.98 19.54
N GLY A 48 -15.86 12.27 19.36
CA GLY A 48 -16.67 11.66 18.33
C GLY A 48 -17.22 10.28 18.70
N MET A 49 -17.43 9.44 17.69
CA MET A 49 -18.03 8.12 17.83
C MET A 49 -17.15 7.08 17.15
N VAL A 50 -17.02 5.92 17.75
CA VAL A 50 -16.28 4.76 17.22
C VAL A 50 -17.24 3.62 17.00
N MET A 51 -17.12 2.95 15.87
CA MET A 51 -17.82 1.71 15.59
C MET A 51 -16.83 0.53 15.71
N VAL A 52 -17.17 -0.47 16.50
CA VAL A 52 -16.48 -1.75 16.56
C VAL A 52 -17.34 -2.76 15.82
N SER A 53 -16.87 -3.23 14.66
CA SER A 53 -17.60 -4.25 13.90
C SER A 53 -17.57 -5.58 14.64
N LYS A 54 -18.70 -6.31 14.63
CA LYS A 54 -18.74 -7.70 15.08
C LYS A 54 -17.89 -8.61 14.19
N GLU A 55 -17.89 -8.35 12.88
CA GLU A 55 -17.05 -9.07 11.94
C GLU A 55 -15.60 -8.58 12.11
N SER A 56 -14.69 -9.51 12.38
CA SER A 56 -13.27 -9.19 12.39
C SER A 56 -12.86 -8.68 11.01
N THR A 57 -12.26 -7.49 10.98
CA THR A 57 -11.66 -7.01 9.73
C THR A 57 -10.53 -7.96 9.30
N PRO A 58 -10.46 -8.34 8.02
CA PRO A 58 -9.35 -9.13 7.52
C PRO A 58 -8.03 -8.33 7.46
N PHE A 59 -8.12 -7.00 7.66
CA PHE A 59 -6.98 -6.10 7.65
C PHE A 59 -6.45 -5.90 9.07
N HIS A 60 -5.18 -6.21 9.26
CA HIS A 60 -4.46 -5.93 10.50
C HIS A 60 -3.64 -4.68 10.32
N PHE A 61 -3.46 -3.93 11.38
CA PHE A 61 -2.74 -2.67 11.35
C PHE A 61 -1.67 -2.62 12.44
N TRP A 62 -0.48 -2.12 12.06
CA TRP A 62 0.60 -1.84 12.99
C TRP A 62 0.98 -0.37 12.91
N SER A 63 0.81 0.32 14.03
CA SER A 63 1.32 1.68 14.19
C SER A 63 2.82 1.61 14.48
N VAL A 64 3.60 2.41 13.76
CA VAL A 64 5.01 2.62 14.08
C VAL A 64 5.14 4.01 14.71
N PRO A 65 5.43 4.10 16.01
CA PRO A 65 5.51 5.39 16.70
C PRO A 65 6.71 6.19 16.22
N THR A 66 6.53 7.50 16.12
CA THR A 66 7.60 8.47 15.87
C THR A 66 7.81 9.37 17.07
N ARG A 67 8.90 10.14 17.09
CA ARG A 67 9.17 11.13 18.15
C ARG A 67 8.11 12.23 18.18
N GLU A 68 7.67 12.66 17.01
CA GLU A 68 6.70 13.76 16.84
C GLU A 68 5.26 13.27 16.97
N TYR A 69 4.98 12.06 16.48
CA TYR A 69 3.65 11.46 16.49
C TYR A 69 3.71 10.05 17.09
N PRO A 70 3.44 9.88 18.41
CA PRO A 70 3.53 8.59 19.08
C PRO A 70 2.65 7.47 18.51
N GLN A 71 1.74 7.81 17.60
CA GLN A 71 0.77 6.85 17.04
C GLN A 71 0.75 6.80 15.50
N ALA A 72 1.64 7.51 14.80
CA ALA A 72 1.59 7.58 13.33
C ALA A 72 2.96 7.86 12.72
N GLY A 73 3.58 6.85 12.14
CA GLY A 73 4.77 6.98 11.31
C GLY A 73 4.44 6.75 9.83
N VAL A 74 4.89 7.67 8.97
CA VAL A 74 4.80 7.53 7.51
C VAL A 74 5.76 6.45 7.05
N ILE A 75 5.25 5.37 6.51
CA ILE A 75 6.05 4.23 6.07
C ILE A 75 6.60 4.51 4.67
N THR A 76 7.91 4.41 4.51
CA THR A 76 8.61 4.73 3.24
C THR A 76 9.20 3.51 2.54
N ALA A 77 9.42 2.41 3.27
CA ALA A 77 9.92 1.15 2.71
C ALA A 77 9.47 -0.02 3.57
N LEU A 78 9.31 -1.19 2.95
CA LEU A 78 8.96 -2.44 3.63
C LEU A 78 9.78 -3.58 3.08
N TYR A 79 10.25 -4.42 3.98
CA TYR A 79 10.91 -5.69 3.68
C TYR A 79 10.64 -6.68 4.83
N LYS A 80 10.56 -7.97 4.56
CA LYS A 80 10.48 -9.01 5.58
C LYS A 80 11.76 -9.82 5.60
N ASP A 81 12.42 -9.90 6.75
CA ASP A 81 13.64 -10.67 6.90
C ASP A 81 13.37 -12.17 7.05
N ASP A 82 14.45 -12.98 7.07
CA ASP A 82 14.37 -14.44 7.15
C ASP A 82 13.83 -14.92 8.51
N ASP A 83 13.96 -14.12 9.57
CA ASP A 83 13.43 -14.39 10.89
C ASP A 83 11.93 -14.08 11.00
N GLY A 84 11.35 -13.52 9.95
CA GLY A 84 9.93 -13.17 9.87
C GLY A 84 9.57 -11.79 10.40
N HIS A 85 10.57 -10.97 10.78
CA HIS A 85 10.34 -9.58 11.18
C HIS A 85 10.13 -8.68 9.97
N ILE A 86 9.29 -7.67 10.14
CA ILE A 86 9.16 -6.60 9.16
C ILE A 86 10.21 -5.54 9.44
N VAL A 87 11.01 -5.24 8.42
CA VAL A 87 11.99 -4.15 8.39
C VAL A 87 11.32 -2.99 7.68
N SER A 88 11.00 -1.93 8.40
CA SER A 88 10.20 -0.80 7.92
C SER A 88 10.99 0.49 7.94
N GLY A 89 11.14 1.13 6.78
CA GLY A 89 11.57 2.53 6.70
C GLY A 89 10.46 3.46 7.14
N VAL A 90 10.79 4.44 7.98
CA VAL A 90 9.87 5.46 8.48
C VAL A 90 10.45 6.85 8.22
N GLU A 91 9.62 7.75 7.70
CA GLU A 91 10.06 9.09 7.31
C GLU A 91 10.66 9.85 8.49
N GLY A 92 11.90 10.34 8.31
CA GLY A 92 12.62 11.11 9.34
C GLY A 92 13.07 10.32 10.57
N GLU A 93 12.66 9.07 10.74
CA GLU A 93 12.94 8.28 11.94
C GLU A 93 13.95 7.15 11.70
N GLY A 94 14.15 6.69 10.46
CA GLY A 94 15.05 5.60 10.12
C GLY A 94 14.36 4.31 9.78
N VAL A 95 14.88 3.19 10.30
CA VAL A 95 14.39 1.84 10.05
C VAL A 95 14.06 1.14 11.36
N PHE A 96 12.86 0.60 11.45
CA PHE A 96 12.41 -0.22 12.58
C PHE A 96 12.31 -1.68 12.18
N LYS A 97 12.76 -2.57 13.07
CA LYS A 97 12.53 -4.00 12.96
C LYS A 97 11.36 -4.37 13.86
N ILE A 98 10.34 -5.02 13.30
CA ILE A 98 9.04 -5.23 13.95
C ILE A 98 8.69 -6.72 13.90
N THR A 99 8.29 -7.33 15.02
CA THR A 99 7.85 -8.73 15.07
C THR A 99 6.48 -8.91 14.41
N SER A 100 6.07 -10.16 14.22
CA SER A 100 4.72 -10.52 13.74
C SER A 100 3.59 -10.04 14.65
N GLU A 101 3.89 -9.77 15.92
CA GLU A 101 2.94 -9.24 16.91
C GLU A 101 2.92 -7.70 16.95
N GLY A 102 3.76 -7.03 16.11
CA GLY A 102 3.85 -5.57 16.05
C GLY A 102 4.82 -4.95 17.06
N ASN A 103 5.64 -5.74 17.77
CA ASN A 103 6.61 -5.22 18.72
C ASN A 103 7.90 -4.78 18.03
N ILE A 104 8.42 -3.59 18.36
CA ILE A 104 9.68 -3.07 17.84
C ILE A 104 10.83 -3.76 18.60
N THR A 105 11.75 -4.38 17.86
CA THR A 105 12.92 -5.08 18.40
C THR A 105 14.23 -4.36 18.11
N ASP A 106 14.29 -3.53 17.08
CA ASP A 106 15.50 -2.81 16.70
C ASP A 106 15.15 -1.49 15.99
N HIS A 107 16.09 -0.53 16.05
CA HIS A 107 15.96 0.80 15.44
C HIS A 107 17.30 1.26 14.85
N LEU A 108 17.39 1.33 13.53
CA LEU A 108 18.58 1.71 12.77
C LEU A 108 18.38 3.06 12.09
N PHE A 109 19.48 3.75 11.80
CA PHE A 109 19.50 4.99 11.01
C PHE A 109 18.61 6.11 11.53
N SER A 110 18.52 6.27 12.87
CA SER A 110 17.70 7.32 13.51
C SER A 110 17.90 8.69 12.87
N GLY A 111 16.81 9.40 12.59
CA GLY A 111 16.82 10.72 11.94
C GLY A 111 17.03 10.71 10.43
N LYS A 112 16.96 9.54 9.77
CA LYS A 112 17.07 9.41 8.31
C LYS A 112 15.74 8.93 7.72
N THR A 113 15.54 9.23 6.42
CA THR A 113 14.44 8.63 5.65
C THR A 113 15.01 7.57 4.72
N VAL A 114 14.62 6.31 4.94
CA VAL A 114 15.01 5.17 4.11
C VAL A 114 13.84 4.81 3.21
N SER A 115 14.03 4.98 1.90
CA SER A 115 12.97 4.78 0.88
C SER A 115 13.03 3.42 0.19
N SER A 116 14.14 2.68 0.34
CA SER A 116 14.31 1.37 -0.25
C SER A 116 15.12 0.44 0.64
N ILE A 117 14.65 -0.79 0.78
CA ILE A 117 15.33 -1.90 1.46
C ILE A 117 15.41 -3.04 0.46
N TYR A 118 16.59 -3.61 0.27
CA TYR A 118 16.82 -4.70 -0.68
C TYR A 118 17.78 -5.73 -0.10
N LYS A 119 17.50 -7.03 -0.26
CA LYS A 119 18.40 -8.12 0.10
C LYS A 119 19.11 -8.61 -1.15
N ASP A 120 20.44 -8.58 -1.15
CA ASP A 120 21.24 -9.10 -2.26
C ASP A 120 21.36 -10.64 -2.25
N TYR A 121 21.91 -11.19 -3.33
CA TYR A 121 22.12 -12.64 -3.49
C TYR A 121 23.05 -13.26 -2.42
N SER A 122 23.88 -12.45 -1.75
CA SER A 122 24.76 -12.87 -0.66
C SER A 122 24.10 -12.78 0.72
N GLY A 123 22.85 -12.31 0.78
CA GLY A 123 22.09 -12.15 2.00
C GLY A 123 22.31 -10.84 2.75
N ASN A 124 23.05 -9.88 2.18
CA ASN A 124 23.21 -8.56 2.80
C ASN A 124 21.98 -7.70 2.54
N LEU A 125 21.59 -6.89 3.53
CA LEU A 125 20.54 -5.89 3.39
C LEU A 125 21.12 -4.54 2.99
N TRP A 126 20.55 -3.95 1.96
CA TRP A 126 20.92 -2.65 1.44
C TRP A 126 19.82 -1.62 1.74
N PHE A 127 20.24 -0.45 2.20
CA PHE A 127 19.35 0.62 2.62
C PHE A 127 19.72 1.91 1.88
N GLY A 128 18.77 2.49 1.18
CA GLY A 128 18.92 3.75 0.47
C GLY A 128 17.75 4.67 0.73
N GLY A 129 17.97 5.98 0.69
CA GLY A 129 16.89 6.92 0.96
C GLY A 129 17.20 8.37 0.67
N TYR A 130 16.34 9.24 1.14
CA TYR A 130 16.36 10.67 0.88
C TYR A 130 17.59 11.34 1.54
N TYR A 131 18.55 11.76 0.72
CA TYR A 131 19.83 12.36 1.15
C TYR A 131 20.51 11.61 2.30
N SER A 132 20.23 10.31 2.41
CA SER A 132 20.72 9.46 3.49
C SER A 132 21.97 8.67 3.10
N GLY A 133 22.23 8.54 1.78
CA GLY A 133 23.30 7.70 1.24
C GLY A 133 22.90 6.24 1.16
N LEU A 134 23.88 5.38 0.85
CA LEU A 134 23.74 3.93 0.72
C LEU A 134 24.40 3.23 1.91
N TYR A 135 23.68 2.34 2.57
CA TYR A 135 24.22 1.49 3.63
C TYR A 135 24.02 0.03 3.30
N MET A 136 24.95 -0.81 3.76
CA MET A 136 24.87 -2.26 3.69
C MET A 136 25.00 -2.84 5.09
N GLN A 137 24.09 -3.76 5.45
CA GLN A 137 24.18 -4.57 6.64
C GLN A 137 24.48 -6.02 6.24
N ASP A 138 25.57 -6.59 6.77
CA ASP A 138 25.93 -7.99 6.53
C ASP A 138 25.08 -8.95 7.38
N ALA A 139 25.18 -10.25 7.11
CA ALA A 139 24.43 -11.29 7.84
C ALA A 139 24.79 -11.37 9.35
N LYS A 140 25.86 -10.71 9.80
CA LYS A 140 26.24 -10.59 11.20
C LYS A 140 25.68 -9.33 11.87
N GLY A 141 24.96 -8.50 11.12
CA GLY A 141 24.40 -7.24 11.60
C GLY A 141 25.36 -6.03 11.51
N ASN A 142 26.57 -6.19 10.96
CA ASN A 142 27.50 -5.06 10.83
C ASN A 142 27.04 -4.12 9.72
N VAL A 143 26.89 -2.83 10.04
CA VAL A 143 26.46 -1.81 9.09
C VAL A 143 27.67 -1.05 8.54
N ARG A 144 27.71 -0.86 7.21
CA ARG A 144 28.74 -0.08 6.50
C ARG A 144 28.09 0.98 5.63
N PHE A 145 28.70 2.17 5.61
CA PHE A 145 28.37 3.23 4.66
C PHE A 145 29.09 2.95 3.34
N MET A 146 28.33 2.93 2.26
CA MET A 146 28.81 2.56 0.92
C MET A 146 28.70 3.77 -0.03
N LEU A 147 29.57 3.81 -1.05
CA LEU A 147 29.54 4.79 -2.13
C LEU A 147 29.40 6.24 -1.60
N PRO A 148 30.41 6.79 -0.91
CA PRO A 148 30.33 8.14 -0.31
C PRO A 148 30.06 9.26 -1.32
N GLU A 149 30.39 9.05 -2.60
CA GLU A 149 30.15 9.98 -3.71
C GLU A 149 28.66 10.21 -4.00
N ILE A 150 27.79 9.27 -3.65
CA ILE A 150 26.32 9.42 -3.81
C ILE A 150 25.61 9.80 -2.50
N LYS A 151 26.33 10.18 -1.46
CA LYS A 151 25.78 10.51 -0.13
C LYS A 151 24.64 11.53 -0.17
N LEU A 152 24.73 12.51 -1.06
CA LEU A 152 23.74 13.57 -1.19
C LEU A 152 22.70 13.29 -2.30
N LYS A 153 22.60 12.04 -2.77
CA LYS A 153 21.59 11.64 -3.74
C LYS A 153 20.38 11.04 -3.03
N ASP A 154 19.23 11.22 -3.64
CA ASP A 154 17.97 10.60 -3.17
C ASP A 154 17.78 9.24 -3.87
N ILE A 155 17.97 8.16 -3.12
CA ILE A 155 17.83 6.79 -3.62
C ILE A 155 16.38 6.35 -3.41
N LYS A 156 15.59 6.25 -4.49
CA LYS A 156 14.19 5.83 -4.42
C LYS A 156 14.00 4.32 -4.43
N LYS A 157 14.82 3.59 -5.20
CA LYS A 157 14.71 2.13 -5.32
C LYS A 157 16.07 1.49 -5.51
N ILE A 158 16.24 0.34 -4.86
CA ILE A 158 17.37 -0.58 -5.03
C ILE A 158 16.80 -1.90 -5.51
N THR A 159 17.43 -2.49 -6.52
CA THR A 159 17.20 -3.87 -6.97
C THR A 159 18.54 -4.46 -7.43
N GLY A 160 18.61 -5.74 -7.71
CA GLY A 160 19.86 -6.36 -8.16
C GLY A 160 19.64 -7.73 -8.76
N ASP A 161 20.71 -8.28 -9.36
CA ASP A 161 20.75 -9.60 -9.96
C ASP A 161 21.60 -10.57 -9.13
N ASP A 162 21.60 -11.84 -9.53
CA ASP A 162 22.42 -12.90 -8.93
C ASP A 162 23.89 -12.90 -9.42
N LYS A 163 24.22 -12.00 -10.37
CA LYS A 163 25.58 -11.76 -10.89
C LYS A 163 26.34 -10.73 -10.08
N GLY A 164 25.71 -10.16 -9.06
CA GLY A 164 26.29 -9.17 -8.17
C GLY A 164 26.16 -7.73 -8.63
N ASN A 165 25.25 -7.43 -9.54
CA ASN A 165 24.94 -6.05 -9.86
C ASN A 165 23.82 -5.55 -8.96
N LEU A 166 24.00 -4.37 -8.40
CA LEU A 166 22.93 -3.55 -7.79
C LEU A 166 22.60 -2.39 -8.72
N TYR A 167 21.32 -2.14 -8.88
CA TYR A 167 20.79 -1.01 -9.62
C TYR A 167 20.09 -0.06 -8.64
N LEU A 168 20.57 1.19 -8.59
CA LEU A 168 20.07 2.21 -7.67
C LEU A 168 19.51 3.37 -8.46
N SER A 169 18.22 3.67 -8.30
CA SER A 169 17.65 4.90 -8.86
C SER A 169 18.10 6.11 -8.05
N LEU A 170 18.65 7.10 -8.72
CA LEU A 170 19.09 8.37 -8.15
C LEU A 170 18.15 9.47 -8.65
N PHE A 171 17.15 9.82 -7.82
CA PHE A 171 16.09 10.73 -8.21
C PHE A 171 16.62 12.06 -8.73
N GLY A 172 16.30 12.40 -9.99
CA GLY A 172 16.85 13.56 -10.69
C GLY A 172 18.24 13.37 -11.29
N SER A 173 18.89 12.18 -11.09
CA SER A 173 20.26 11.91 -11.57
C SER A 173 20.36 10.59 -12.36
N GLY A 174 19.22 10.00 -12.78
CA GLY A 174 19.22 8.71 -13.50
C GLY A 174 19.37 7.51 -12.55
N PHE A 175 20.16 6.53 -12.94
CA PHE A 175 20.47 5.38 -12.08
C PHE A 175 21.93 4.96 -12.23
N ILE A 176 22.41 4.18 -11.26
CA ILE A 176 23.72 3.56 -11.31
C ILE A 176 23.60 2.03 -11.28
N ARG A 177 24.54 1.34 -11.93
CA ARG A 177 24.85 -0.06 -11.74
C ARG A 177 26.12 -0.16 -10.92
N TYR A 178 26.01 -0.75 -9.72
CA TYR A 178 27.14 -1.04 -8.84
C TYR A 178 27.42 -2.52 -8.86
N HIS A 179 28.57 -2.92 -9.44
CA HIS A 179 28.99 -4.32 -9.50
C HIS A 179 29.80 -4.67 -8.25
N LEU A 180 29.22 -5.44 -7.35
CA LEU A 180 29.76 -5.76 -6.02
C LEU A 180 31.13 -6.45 -6.06
N PRO A 181 31.38 -7.48 -6.92
CA PRO A 181 32.67 -8.16 -6.93
C PRO A 181 33.87 -7.27 -7.29
N THR A 182 33.70 -6.35 -8.23
CA THR A 182 34.76 -5.43 -8.69
C THR A 182 34.68 -4.04 -8.07
N GLN A 183 33.61 -3.74 -7.33
CA GLN A 183 33.32 -2.44 -6.75
C GLN A 183 33.27 -1.30 -7.80
N THR A 184 32.89 -1.62 -9.04
CA THR A 184 32.80 -0.64 -10.12
C THR A 184 31.40 -0.05 -10.21
N VAL A 185 31.33 1.26 -10.46
CA VAL A 185 30.10 2.02 -10.65
C VAL A 185 29.99 2.47 -12.10
N THR A 186 28.83 2.22 -12.72
CA THR A 186 28.48 2.75 -14.05
C THR A 186 27.24 3.61 -13.91
N GLU A 187 27.30 4.84 -14.40
CA GLU A 187 26.19 5.80 -14.34
C GLU A 187 25.43 5.84 -15.66
N TYR A 188 24.09 5.91 -15.56
CA TYR A 188 23.18 6.02 -16.70
C TYR A 188 22.28 7.25 -16.51
N GLN A 189 22.40 8.21 -17.43
CA GLN A 189 21.66 9.47 -17.39
C GLN A 189 21.05 9.78 -18.76
N SER A 190 20.02 10.62 -18.78
CA SER A 190 19.37 11.05 -20.03
C SER A 190 20.33 11.79 -20.98
N SER A 191 21.32 12.48 -20.44
CA SER A 191 22.38 13.15 -21.21
C SER A 191 23.34 12.18 -21.90
N SER A 192 23.50 10.96 -21.40
CA SER A 192 24.34 9.92 -21.99
C SER A 192 23.67 9.16 -23.13
N GLY A 193 22.39 9.41 -23.38
CA GLY A 193 21.58 8.79 -24.42
C GLY A 193 20.82 7.54 -23.94
N GLY A 194 19.65 7.32 -24.51
CA GLY A 194 18.81 6.16 -24.29
C GLY A 194 17.80 6.29 -23.14
N LEU A 195 18.21 6.68 -21.95
CA LEU A 195 17.32 6.95 -20.82
C LEU A 195 16.52 8.23 -21.11
N ARG A 196 15.18 8.16 -21.03
CA ARG A 196 14.32 9.31 -21.38
C ARG A 196 14.17 10.36 -20.28
N ASN A 197 14.37 9.95 -19.01
CA ASN A 197 14.18 10.85 -17.87
C ASN A 197 15.01 10.43 -16.66
N ASN A 198 15.64 11.40 -15.99
CA ASN A 198 16.45 11.19 -14.78
C ASN A 198 15.63 11.11 -13.49
N TRP A 199 14.35 11.47 -13.52
CA TRP A 199 13.46 11.42 -12.35
C TRP A 199 12.83 10.04 -12.24
N ILE A 200 13.59 9.09 -11.71
CA ILE A 200 13.21 7.67 -11.58
C ILE A 200 12.63 7.43 -10.20
N TYR A 201 11.42 6.91 -10.15
CA TYR A 201 10.72 6.54 -8.91
C TYR A 201 10.92 5.08 -8.53
N THR A 202 11.03 4.21 -9.52
CA THR A 202 11.07 2.76 -9.26
C THR A 202 11.90 2.01 -10.32
N LEU A 203 12.46 0.89 -9.88
CA LEU A 203 13.19 -0.08 -10.70
C LEU A 203 12.65 -1.48 -10.41
N LEU A 204 12.55 -2.31 -11.43
CA LEU A 204 12.21 -3.72 -11.35
C LEU A 204 13.13 -4.51 -12.29
N LEU A 205 13.83 -5.50 -11.76
CA LEU A 205 14.51 -6.49 -12.59
C LEU A 205 13.53 -7.65 -12.85
N ASP A 206 13.18 -7.89 -14.11
CA ASP A 206 12.24 -8.94 -14.48
C ASP A 206 12.92 -10.33 -14.56
N SER A 207 12.11 -11.38 -14.67
CA SER A 207 12.54 -12.78 -14.80
C SER A 207 13.42 -13.06 -16.03
N ARG A 208 13.48 -12.13 -16.98
CA ARG A 208 14.34 -12.16 -18.18
C ARG A 208 15.58 -11.28 -18.03
N GLU A 209 15.90 -10.86 -16.82
CA GLU A 209 17.03 -10.00 -16.48
C GLU A 209 17.00 -8.60 -17.16
N ARG A 210 15.84 -8.09 -17.55
CA ARG A 210 15.68 -6.73 -18.05
C ARG A 210 15.35 -5.80 -16.88
N LEU A 211 16.00 -4.65 -16.82
CA LEU A 211 15.74 -3.64 -15.80
C LEU A 211 14.62 -2.70 -16.30
N TRP A 212 13.44 -2.81 -15.72
CA TRP A 212 12.33 -1.89 -15.96
C TRP A 212 12.48 -0.64 -15.12
N ILE A 213 12.24 0.52 -15.73
CA ILE A 213 12.52 1.83 -15.17
C ILE A 213 11.25 2.66 -15.22
N GLY A 214 10.67 2.94 -14.05
CA GLY A 214 9.51 3.82 -13.89
C GLY A 214 9.95 5.24 -13.57
N HIS A 215 9.56 6.21 -14.40
CA HIS A 215 9.99 7.60 -14.31
C HIS A 215 8.86 8.59 -14.61
N CYS A 216 9.14 9.90 -14.58
CA CYS A 216 8.15 10.95 -14.82
C CYS A 216 7.49 10.94 -16.22
N ASN A 217 8.06 10.23 -17.18
CA ASN A 217 7.55 10.18 -18.56
C ASN A 217 7.12 8.77 -18.98
N GLY A 218 6.76 7.91 -18.02
CA GLY A 218 6.27 6.56 -18.27
C GLY A 218 7.21 5.44 -17.85
N VAL A 219 7.34 4.42 -18.68
CA VAL A 219 8.15 3.22 -18.42
C VAL A 219 9.07 2.92 -19.60
N ASP A 220 10.33 2.66 -19.30
CA ASP A 220 11.33 2.10 -20.20
C ASP A 220 11.82 0.75 -19.65
N TYR A 221 12.43 -0.07 -20.47
CA TYR A 221 13.33 -1.10 -19.96
C TYR A 221 14.75 -0.95 -20.53
N PHE A 222 15.72 -1.35 -19.73
CA PHE A 222 17.12 -1.41 -20.04
C PHE A 222 17.53 -2.88 -20.08
N ASP A 223 18.24 -3.27 -21.14
CA ASP A 223 18.88 -4.60 -21.26
C ASP A 223 20.33 -4.49 -20.79
N PRO A 224 20.68 -5.09 -19.61
CA PRO A 224 22.02 -4.95 -19.05
C PRO A 224 23.15 -5.60 -19.88
N VAL A 225 22.80 -6.53 -20.79
CA VAL A 225 23.78 -7.23 -21.64
C VAL A 225 24.14 -6.39 -22.86
N THR A 226 23.13 -5.83 -23.52
CA THR A 226 23.33 -5.01 -24.73
C THR A 226 23.46 -3.52 -24.44
N GLU A 227 23.20 -3.11 -23.20
CA GLU A 227 23.17 -1.73 -22.71
C GLU A 227 22.20 -0.84 -23.49
N LYS A 228 21.11 -1.42 -24.01
CA LYS A 228 20.11 -0.71 -24.80
C LYS A 228 18.87 -0.38 -23.97
N PHE A 229 18.38 0.82 -24.19
CA PHE A 229 17.09 1.29 -23.64
C PHE A 229 15.98 1.09 -24.68
N THR A 230 14.83 0.65 -24.21
CA THR A 230 13.62 0.51 -25.03
C THR A 230 12.44 1.21 -24.35
N PRO A 231 11.89 2.26 -24.94
CA PRO A 231 10.67 2.89 -24.47
C PRO A 231 9.48 1.94 -24.63
N VAL A 232 8.66 1.80 -23.58
CA VAL A 232 7.51 0.88 -23.60
C VAL A 232 6.19 1.64 -23.60
N LEU A 233 6.02 2.53 -22.65
CA LEU A 233 4.78 3.28 -22.45
C LEU A 233 5.11 4.78 -22.48
N SER A 234 4.87 5.47 -23.59
CA SER A 234 5.30 6.87 -23.67
C SER A 234 4.40 7.81 -24.44
N GLN A 235 3.90 7.44 -25.59
CA GLN A 235 3.38 8.45 -26.51
C GLN A 235 1.86 8.42 -26.72
N SER A 236 1.21 7.28 -26.62
CA SER A 236 -0.24 7.16 -26.85
C SER A 236 -1.10 7.59 -25.65
N LEU A 237 -0.54 7.52 -24.41
CA LEU A 237 -1.25 7.81 -23.17
C LEU A 237 -0.90 9.18 -22.56
N GLY A 238 -0.07 9.97 -23.23
CA GLY A 238 0.48 11.22 -22.70
C GLY A 238 1.50 10.98 -21.57
N ASN A 239 2.04 12.07 -21.00
CA ASN A 239 2.98 11.97 -19.89
C ASN A 239 2.28 11.50 -18.61
N PHE A 240 2.82 10.46 -17.97
CA PHE A 240 2.40 9.97 -16.68
C PHE A 240 3.62 9.58 -15.83
N ILE A 241 3.45 9.65 -14.51
CA ILE A 241 4.48 9.28 -13.56
C ILE A 241 4.24 7.83 -13.14
N THR A 242 5.29 7.00 -13.19
CA THR A 242 5.25 5.62 -12.72
C THR A 242 5.87 5.52 -11.34
N TYR A 243 5.07 5.15 -10.35
CA TYR A 243 5.47 5.05 -8.94
C TYR A 243 5.91 3.65 -8.51
N SER A 244 5.31 2.62 -9.11
CA SER A 244 5.58 1.23 -8.77
C SER A 244 5.55 0.33 -10.00
N LEU A 245 6.31 -0.76 -9.95
CA LEU A 245 6.37 -1.79 -10.99
C LEU A 245 6.30 -3.16 -10.34
N LEU A 246 5.63 -4.10 -11.00
CA LEU A 246 5.51 -5.50 -10.62
C LEU A 246 5.51 -6.37 -11.88
N GLU A 247 6.26 -7.49 -11.87
CA GLU A 247 6.09 -8.57 -12.83
C GLU A 247 5.16 -9.63 -12.21
N ASP A 248 4.07 -9.98 -12.91
CA ASP A 248 3.18 -11.04 -12.45
C ASP A 248 3.72 -12.43 -12.84
N VAL A 249 3.15 -13.49 -12.27
CA VAL A 249 3.56 -14.90 -12.56
C VAL A 249 3.44 -15.28 -14.04
N ARG A 250 2.72 -14.51 -14.87
CA ARG A 250 2.58 -14.73 -16.32
C ARG A 250 3.62 -13.96 -17.12
N GLY A 251 4.47 -13.16 -16.45
CA GLY A 251 5.49 -12.30 -17.06
C GLY A 251 4.93 -11.00 -17.64
N ASN A 252 3.73 -10.57 -17.23
CA ASN A 252 3.21 -9.25 -17.55
C ASN A 252 3.79 -8.22 -16.58
N ILE A 253 3.96 -6.99 -17.06
CA ILE A 253 4.49 -5.90 -16.26
C ILE A 253 3.35 -4.95 -15.88
N TRP A 254 3.14 -4.83 -14.59
CA TRP A 254 2.17 -3.92 -14.01
C TRP A 254 2.86 -2.64 -13.57
N ALA A 255 2.25 -1.50 -13.87
CA ALA A 255 2.76 -0.18 -13.53
C ALA A 255 1.69 0.64 -12.79
N GLY A 256 1.97 0.97 -11.54
CA GLY A 256 1.16 1.91 -10.77
C GLY A 256 1.57 3.34 -11.09
N THR A 257 0.61 4.18 -11.47
CA THR A 257 0.88 5.51 -12.01
C THR A 257 0.02 6.60 -11.36
N ASN A 258 0.22 7.85 -11.75
CA ASN A 258 -0.66 8.97 -11.37
C ASN A 258 -1.93 9.07 -12.22
N LYS A 259 -2.13 8.15 -13.15
CA LYS A 259 -3.33 8.10 -14.00
C LYS A 259 -4.09 6.79 -13.89
N GLY A 260 -3.69 5.89 -13.02
CA GLY A 260 -4.29 4.58 -12.81
C GLY A 260 -3.27 3.46 -12.83
N LEU A 261 -3.75 2.25 -13.03
CA LEU A 261 -2.98 1.02 -13.09
C LEU A 261 -2.88 0.54 -14.53
N MET A 262 -1.67 0.23 -14.99
CA MET A 262 -1.42 -0.29 -16.32
C MET A 262 -0.85 -1.70 -16.26
N CYS A 263 -1.29 -2.56 -17.18
CA CYS A 263 -0.73 -3.89 -17.41
C CYS A 263 -0.18 -3.96 -18.84
N TYR A 264 1.10 -4.22 -18.98
CA TYR A 264 1.77 -4.42 -20.27
C TYR A 264 2.06 -5.91 -20.49
N HIS A 265 1.70 -6.43 -21.66
CA HIS A 265 1.95 -7.79 -22.09
C HIS A 265 3.16 -7.86 -23.02
N PRO A 266 4.36 -8.25 -22.56
CA PRO A 266 5.57 -8.21 -23.38
C PRO A 266 5.52 -9.12 -24.61
N GLY A 267 4.72 -10.19 -24.58
CA GLY A 267 4.56 -11.12 -25.69
C GLY A 267 3.80 -10.53 -26.87
N THR A 268 2.68 -9.84 -26.63
CA THR A 268 1.83 -9.22 -27.67
C THR A 268 2.12 -7.74 -27.86
N LYS A 269 2.85 -7.12 -26.93
CA LYS A 269 3.10 -5.66 -26.83
C LYS A 269 1.83 -4.83 -26.62
N GLU A 270 0.77 -5.47 -26.16
CA GLU A 270 -0.49 -4.82 -25.79
C GLU A 270 -0.46 -4.35 -24.36
N PHE A 271 -1.34 -3.41 -24.00
CA PHE A 271 -1.51 -2.97 -22.64
C PHE A 271 -2.99 -2.74 -22.32
N HIS A 272 -3.34 -3.03 -21.09
CA HIS A 272 -4.60 -2.70 -20.45
C HIS A 272 -4.41 -1.58 -19.44
N TYR A 273 -5.45 -0.78 -19.28
CA TYR A 273 -5.46 0.36 -18.39
C TYR A 273 -6.70 0.29 -17.52
N TYR A 274 -6.54 0.62 -16.24
CA TYR A 274 -7.60 0.67 -15.24
C TYR A 274 -7.55 2.01 -14.51
N ASP A 275 -8.67 2.68 -14.37
CA ASP A 275 -8.81 3.96 -13.69
C ASP A 275 -10.05 4.00 -12.77
N GLU A 276 -10.40 5.19 -12.28
CA GLU A 276 -11.57 5.39 -11.44
C GLU A 276 -12.89 5.08 -12.17
N GLU A 277 -12.96 5.21 -13.50
CA GLU A 277 -14.14 4.86 -14.30
C GLU A 277 -14.34 3.34 -14.35
N ASP A 278 -13.26 2.56 -14.30
CA ASP A 278 -13.29 1.09 -14.21
C ASP A 278 -13.55 0.58 -12.78
N GLY A 279 -13.49 1.47 -11.77
CA GLY A 279 -13.78 1.15 -10.37
C GLY A 279 -12.57 1.20 -9.42
N LEU A 280 -11.42 1.73 -9.84
CA LEU A 280 -10.34 2.03 -8.90
C LEU A 280 -10.81 3.10 -7.89
N SER A 281 -10.34 2.96 -6.65
CA SER A 281 -10.63 3.92 -5.59
C SER A 281 -9.99 5.29 -5.82
N ASN A 282 -8.85 5.31 -6.52
CA ASN A 282 -8.13 6.52 -6.92
C ASN A 282 -7.09 6.20 -8.00
N ASN A 283 -6.82 7.19 -8.88
CA ASN A 283 -5.86 7.05 -9.97
C ASN A 283 -4.38 7.11 -9.56
N PHE A 284 -4.06 7.56 -8.35
CA PHE A 284 -2.69 7.55 -7.83
C PHE A 284 -2.38 6.19 -7.20
N VAL A 285 -1.78 5.29 -7.99
CA VAL A 285 -1.46 3.92 -7.59
C VAL A 285 0.00 3.84 -7.12
N TYR A 286 0.22 3.52 -5.84
CA TYR A 286 1.53 3.64 -5.20
C TYR A 286 2.24 2.32 -4.89
N GLY A 287 1.51 1.29 -4.47
CA GLY A 287 2.06 -0.02 -4.16
C GLY A 287 1.35 -1.12 -4.94
N LEU A 288 2.07 -2.17 -5.28
CA LEU A 288 1.57 -3.33 -6.02
C LEU A 288 1.98 -4.62 -5.32
N ALA A 289 1.10 -5.61 -5.35
CA ALA A 289 1.38 -6.99 -4.95
C ALA A 289 0.50 -7.94 -5.79
N GLU A 290 0.95 -9.19 -6.00
CA GLU A 290 0.17 -10.23 -6.66
C GLU A 290 -0.22 -11.31 -5.64
N ASP A 291 -1.46 -11.80 -5.65
CA ASP A 291 -1.85 -12.93 -4.80
C ASP A 291 -1.60 -14.28 -5.49
N GLU A 292 -1.71 -15.38 -4.73
CA GLU A 292 -1.49 -16.75 -5.23
C GLU A 292 -2.47 -17.17 -6.34
N ARG A 293 -3.56 -16.42 -6.54
CA ARG A 293 -4.55 -16.62 -7.60
C ARG A 293 -4.22 -15.82 -8.86
N GLY A 294 -3.16 -15.03 -8.84
CA GLY A 294 -2.76 -14.14 -9.93
C GLY A 294 -3.63 -12.89 -10.04
N ASN A 295 -4.27 -12.47 -8.96
CA ASN A 295 -4.94 -11.17 -8.88
C ASN A 295 -3.95 -10.11 -8.39
N ILE A 296 -4.18 -8.87 -8.79
CA ILE A 296 -3.32 -7.75 -8.40
C ILE A 296 -3.98 -6.93 -7.31
N TRP A 297 -3.26 -6.71 -6.25
CA TRP A 297 -3.60 -5.78 -5.18
C TRP A 297 -2.82 -4.49 -5.37
N CYS A 298 -3.49 -3.36 -5.28
CA CYS A 298 -2.82 -2.07 -5.34
C CYS A 298 -3.30 -1.13 -4.25
N SER A 299 -2.35 -0.38 -3.69
CA SER A 299 -2.62 0.70 -2.75
C SER A 299 -2.64 2.04 -3.47
N THR A 300 -3.48 2.96 -3.01
CA THR A 300 -3.70 4.28 -3.62
C THR A 300 -3.71 5.38 -2.55
N LEU A 301 -3.96 6.63 -2.96
CA LEU A 301 -4.28 7.72 -2.04
C LEU A 301 -5.65 7.56 -1.36
N LYS A 302 -6.49 6.59 -1.80
CA LYS A 302 -7.84 6.42 -1.29
C LYS A 302 -8.21 4.94 -1.13
N GLY A 303 -7.41 4.21 -0.37
CA GLY A 303 -7.67 2.81 -0.04
C GLY A 303 -6.89 1.80 -0.87
N ILE A 304 -7.34 0.54 -0.80
CA ILE A 304 -6.74 -0.63 -1.44
C ILE A 304 -7.71 -1.16 -2.49
N ASN A 305 -7.18 -1.63 -3.61
CA ASN A 305 -7.97 -2.25 -4.65
C ASN A 305 -7.48 -3.66 -4.95
N LEU A 306 -8.41 -4.55 -5.22
CA LEU A 306 -8.20 -5.89 -5.74
C LEU A 306 -8.67 -5.94 -7.19
N ILE A 307 -7.75 -6.17 -8.10
CA ILE A 307 -8.03 -6.41 -9.51
C ILE A 307 -8.08 -7.93 -9.73
N LYS A 308 -9.27 -8.46 -9.93
CA LYS A 308 -9.50 -9.86 -10.30
C LYS A 308 -9.25 -10.01 -11.78
N VAL A 309 -8.00 -10.30 -12.15
CA VAL A 309 -7.54 -10.27 -13.55
C VAL A 309 -8.36 -11.20 -14.44
N ALA A 310 -8.66 -12.43 -13.98
CA ALA A 310 -9.43 -13.40 -14.76
C ALA A 310 -10.91 -13.01 -14.98
N GLU A 311 -11.49 -12.22 -14.07
CA GLU A 311 -12.88 -11.76 -14.15
C GLU A 311 -13.00 -10.35 -14.74
N ASN A 312 -11.91 -9.65 -14.92
CA ASN A 312 -11.82 -8.21 -15.27
C ASN A 312 -12.70 -7.35 -14.34
N LYS A 313 -12.58 -7.57 -13.02
CA LYS A 313 -13.35 -6.87 -11.99
C LYS A 313 -12.44 -6.23 -10.97
N ILE A 314 -12.87 -5.07 -10.48
CA ILE A 314 -12.20 -4.34 -9.40
C ILE A 314 -13.08 -4.35 -8.16
N ALA A 315 -12.46 -4.58 -7.00
CA ALA A 315 -13.09 -4.40 -5.70
C ALA A 315 -12.25 -3.44 -4.86
N SER A 316 -12.87 -2.41 -4.30
CA SER A 316 -12.19 -1.37 -3.55
C SER A 316 -12.52 -1.44 -2.06
N TYR A 317 -11.51 -1.26 -1.22
CA TYR A 317 -11.57 -1.32 0.23
C TYR A 317 -11.14 0.03 0.83
N TYR A 318 -11.90 0.49 1.83
CA TYR A 318 -11.75 1.79 2.46
C TYR A 318 -11.77 1.65 3.99
N SER A 319 -11.52 2.75 4.70
CA SER A 319 -11.60 2.78 6.17
C SER A 319 -12.96 2.35 6.70
N GLU A 320 -14.04 2.65 5.99
CA GLU A 320 -15.40 2.21 6.33
C GLU A 320 -15.58 0.69 6.24
N ARG A 321 -14.63 -0.01 5.63
CA ARG A 321 -14.59 -1.47 5.49
C ARG A 321 -13.45 -2.12 6.25
N GLY A 322 -12.93 -1.45 7.27
CA GLY A 322 -11.97 -2.00 8.21
C GLY A 322 -10.50 -1.68 7.94
N LEU A 323 -10.19 -0.82 6.95
CA LEU A 323 -8.87 -0.21 6.89
C LEU A 323 -8.75 0.86 7.98
N VAL A 324 -7.55 1.02 8.51
CA VAL A 324 -7.25 2.03 9.51
C VAL A 324 -7.11 3.41 8.89
N ASP A 325 -6.58 3.46 7.68
CA ASP A 325 -6.44 4.66 6.87
C ASP A 325 -6.65 4.34 5.40
N ASN A 326 -6.91 5.38 4.62
CA ASN A 326 -7.07 5.29 3.18
C ASN A 326 -5.80 5.72 2.42
N GLU A 327 -4.87 6.44 3.06
CA GLU A 327 -3.69 7.00 2.40
C GLU A 327 -2.48 6.09 2.52
N TYR A 328 -1.99 5.62 1.37
CA TYR A 328 -0.79 4.80 1.25
C TYR A 328 0.38 5.57 0.65
N THR A 329 1.59 5.05 0.78
CA THR A 329 2.83 5.72 0.39
C THR A 329 3.50 5.05 -0.80
N ILE A 330 4.27 5.84 -1.57
CA ILE A 330 4.94 5.38 -2.78
C ILE A 330 5.98 4.31 -2.42
N GLY A 331 5.90 3.16 -3.11
CA GLY A 331 6.91 2.10 -3.03
C GLY A 331 6.89 1.27 -1.74
N ALA A 332 6.05 1.61 -0.77
CA ALA A 332 5.94 0.89 0.50
C ALA A 332 4.97 -0.31 0.37
N SER A 333 5.30 -1.26 -0.46
CA SER A 333 4.58 -2.52 -0.60
C SER A 333 5.53 -3.71 -0.53
N TYR A 334 5.11 -4.78 0.12
CA TYR A 334 5.86 -6.02 0.21
C TYR A 334 4.90 -7.21 0.28
N GLN A 335 5.23 -8.28 -0.44
CA GLN A 335 4.54 -9.55 -0.35
C GLN A 335 5.50 -10.60 0.21
N SER A 336 5.07 -11.29 1.24
CA SER A 336 5.87 -12.35 1.85
C SER A 336 5.63 -13.69 1.15
N MET A 337 6.58 -14.61 1.29
CA MET A 337 6.51 -15.97 0.72
C MET A 337 5.30 -16.79 1.21
N ASN A 338 4.71 -16.45 2.35
CA ASN A 338 3.50 -17.07 2.88
C ASN A 338 2.20 -16.33 2.47
N GLY A 339 2.25 -15.53 1.42
CA GLY A 339 1.10 -14.86 0.82
C GLY A 339 0.59 -13.60 1.54
N LEU A 340 1.14 -13.25 2.72
CA LEU A 340 0.77 -12.00 3.40
C LEU A 340 1.24 -10.78 2.61
N ILE A 341 0.34 -9.83 2.42
CA ILE A 341 0.60 -8.53 1.81
C ILE A 341 0.76 -7.47 2.90
N TYR A 342 1.76 -6.64 2.76
CA TYR A 342 2.08 -5.51 3.62
C TYR A 342 2.07 -4.23 2.80
N LEU A 343 1.30 -3.24 3.23
CA LEU A 343 1.16 -1.94 2.57
C LEU A 343 1.43 -0.82 3.58
N GLY A 344 2.42 0.00 3.28
CA GLY A 344 2.78 1.15 4.09
C GLY A 344 1.91 2.36 3.77
N GLY A 345 1.44 3.03 4.80
CA GLY A 345 0.63 4.24 4.71
C GLY A 345 1.17 5.36 5.60
N VAL A 346 0.43 6.46 5.66
CA VAL A 346 0.81 7.65 6.43
C VAL A 346 0.69 7.47 7.93
N LYS A 347 0.00 6.42 8.41
CA LYS A 347 -0.18 6.14 9.84
C LYS A 347 0.49 4.85 10.31
N GLY A 348 1.03 4.04 9.41
CA GLY A 348 1.63 2.76 9.74
C GLY A 348 1.47 1.72 8.64
N ILE A 349 1.44 0.46 9.01
CA ILE A 349 1.45 -0.69 8.10
C ILE A 349 0.11 -1.40 8.15
N THR A 350 -0.54 -1.57 7.01
CA THR A 350 -1.68 -2.49 6.83
C THR A 350 -1.17 -3.83 6.35
N THR A 351 -1.58 -4.92 6.99
CA THR A 351 -1.25 -6.28 6.56
C THR A 351 -2.49 -7.16 6.49
N PHE A 352 -2.52 -8.06 5.53
CA PHE A 352 -3.62 -9.01 5.35
C PHE A 352 -3.19 -10.21 4.50
N HIS A 353 -3.92 -11.31 4.67
CA HIS A 353 -3.84 -12.44 3.74
C HIS A 353 -4.99 -12.30 2.73
N PRO A 354 -4.73 -12.32 1.41
CA PRO A 354 -5.77 -12.17 0.37
C PRO A 354 -6.96 -13.11 0.54
N ASP A 355 -6.73 -14.35 0.99
CA ASP A 355 -7.77 -15.34 1.21
C ASP A 355 -8.72 -14.99 2.37
N SER A 356 -8.26 -14.17 3.32
CA SER A 356 -9.09 -13.70 4.43
C SER A 356 -10.03 -12.58 4.01
N VAL A 357 -9.74 -11.92 2.88
CA VAL A 357 -10.55 -10.83 2.34
C VAL A 357 -11.70 -11.41 1.52
N THR A 358 -12.72 -11.94 2.20
CA THR A 358 -13.93 -12.41 1.56
C THR A 358 -14.79 -11.22 1.13
N ALA A 359 -15.49 -11.35 0.01
CA ALA A 359 -16.52 -10.37 -0.35
C ALA A 359 -17.55 -10.33 0.80
N GLN A 360 -17.65 -9.19 1.48
CA GLN A 360 -18.67 -8.99 2.50
C GLN A 360 -20.04 -9.19 1.87
N LYS A 361 -20.74 -10.26 2.28
CA LYS A 361 -22.13 -10.53 1.92
C LYS A 361 -23.09 -9.69 2.79
N GLY A 362 -22.78 -8.43 3.01
CA GLY A 362 -23.70 -7.53 3.69
C GLY A 362 -24.88 -7.21 2.77
N LYS A 363 -26.07 -7.65 3.12
CA LYS A 363 -27.29 -7.12 2.53
C LYS A 363 -27.45 -5.70 3.03
N SER A 364 -27.06 -4.72 2.21
CA SER A 364 -27.38 -3.32 2.50
C SER A 364 -28.87 -3.11 2.30
N THR A 365 -29.57 -2.80 3.38
CA THR A 365 -30.99 -2.42 3.29
C THR A 365 -31.02 -0.94 2.96
N VAL A 366 -31.49 -0.57 1.78
CA VAL A 366 -31.77 0.81 1.41
C VAL A 366 -33.10 1.21 2.04
N ILE A 367 -33.06 2.18 2.94
CA ILE A 367 -34.26 2.75 3.56
C ILE A 367 -34.49 4.15 2.95
N LEU A 368 -35.61 4.32 2.31
CA LEU A 368 -36.10 5.65 1.90
C LEU A 368 -36.53 6.39 3.16
N SER A 369 -35.73 7.32 3.66
CA SER A 369 -36.02 8.10 4.85
C SER A 369 -37.02 9.24 4.57
N ASN A 370 -36.92 9.88 3.40
CA ASN A 370 -37.76 11.00 3.00
C ASN A 370 -37.96 11.01 1.48
N LEU A 371 -39.16 11.36 1.05
CA LEU A 371 -39.49 11.61 -0.34
C LEU A 371 -39.99 13.06 -0.46
N TYR A 372 -39.46 13.81 -1.42
CA TYR A 372 -39.87 15.17 -1.71
C TYR A 372 -40.42 15.26 -3.13
N LEU A 373 -41.56 15.93 -3.31
CA LEU A 373 -42.13 16.23 -4.60
C LEU A 373 -42.34 17.76 -4.71
N GLY A 374 -41.66 18.39 -5.67
CA GLY A 374 -41.69 19.84 -5.82
C GLY A 374 -41.16 20.63 -4.62
N GLY A 375 -40.23 20.02 -3.83
CA GLY A 375 -39.68 20.63 -2.61
C GLY A 375 -40.48 20.39 -1.33
N GLU A 376 -41.65 19.77 -1.40
CA GLU A 376 -42.48 19.44 -0.23
C GLU A 376 -42.31 17.96 0.17
N ALA A 377 -42.19 17.69 1.47
CA ALA A 377 -42.06 16.35 2.00
C ALA A 377 -43.33 15.54 1.76
N VAL A 378 -43.20 14.38 1.12
CA VAL A 378 -44.30 13.44 0.87
C VAL A 378 -44.41 12.47 2.04
N THR A 379 -45.58 12.44 2.66
CA THR A 379 -45.91 11.50 3.74
C THR A 379 -46.90 10.45 3.23
N ALA A 380 -47.15 9.39 4.01
CA ALA A 380 -48.16 8.37 3.70
C ALA A 380 -49.59 8.94 3.52
N LYS A 381 -49.82 10.17 3.99
CA LYS A 381 -51.12 10.88 3.85
C LYS A 381 -51.16 11.84 2.67
N SER A 382 -50.03 12.09 1.99
CA SER A 382 -49.95 13.04 0.88
C SER A 382 -50.70 12.53 -0.34
N LYS A 383 -51.50 13.45 -0.98
CA LYS A 383 -52.32 13.13 -2.16
C LYS A 383 -51.96 14.07 -3.31
N SER A 384 -51.98 13.55 -4.54
CA SER A 384 -51.93 14.33 -5.78
C SER A 384 -53.10 13.96 -6.65
N GLY A 385 -53.89 14.97 -7.08
CA GLY A 385 -55.12 14.70 -7.85
C GLY A 385 -56.16 13.86 -7.12
N GLY A 386 -56.22 13.98 -5.75
CA GLY A 386 -57.15 13.22 -4.91
C GLY A 386 -56.71 11.76 -4.61
N LYS A 387 -55.65 11.28 -5.20
CA LYS A 387 -55.12 9.92 -4.95
C LYS A 387 -53.90 9.97 -4.05
N PRO A 388 -53.68 8.94 -3.16
CA PRO A 388 -52.44 8.87 -2.39
C PRO A 388 -51.22 8.84 -3.30
N ILE A 389 -50.17 9.59 -2.95
CA ILE A 389 -48.91 9.59 -3.71
C ILE A 389 -48.12 8.26 -3.48
N LEU A 390 -48.29 7.67 -2.28
CA LEU A 390 -47.63 6.44 -1.85
C LEU A 390 -48.65 5.29 -1.76
N ASP A 391 -49.26 4.87 -2.90
CA ASP A 391 -50.32 3.85 -2.85
C ASP A 391 -49.79 2.43 -2.94
N THR A 392 -48.67 2.20 -3.55
CA THR A 392 -47.98 0.90 -3.57
C THR A 392 -46.53 1.05 -4.01
N PHE A 393 -45.57 0.82 -3.10
CA PHE A 393 -44.22 0.49 -3.48
C PHE A 393 -44.08 -1.04 -3.49
N VAL A 394 -44.10 -1.64 -4.65
CA VAL A 394 -43.64 -3.01 -4.83
C VAL A 394 -42.14 -2.97 -5.03
N THR A 395 -41.38 -3.22 -3.98
CA THR A 395 -39.98 -3.59 -4.15
C THR A 395 -39.94 -5.01 -4.70
N ARG A 396 -39.68 -5.18 -5.99
CA ARG A 396 -39.18 -6.47 -6.49
C ARG A 396 -37.71 -6.56 -6.10
N ALA A 397 -37.42 -7.42 -5.15
CA ALA A 397 -36.10 -7.98 -4.99
C ALA A 397 -36.01 -9.14 -6.00
N ASP A 398 -35.26 -8.94 -7.08
CA ASP A 398 -34.73 -10.04 -7.91
C ASP A 398 -33.32 -10.34 -7.46
#